data_52b7ed9d3619a89701f11f3d074c4416
#
_entry.id   52b7ed9d3619a89701f11f3d074c4416
#
_cell.length_a   1.000
_cell.length_b   1.000
_cell.length_c   1.000
_cell.angle_alpha   90.00
_cell.angle_beta   90.00
_cell.angle_gamma   90.00
#
_symmetry.space_group_name_H-M   'P 1'
#
loop_
_entity.id
_entity.type
_entity.pdbx_description
1 polymer ?
#
loop_
_entity_poly.entity_id
_entity_poly.type
_entity_poly.pdbx_seq_one_letter_code
_entity_poly.pdbx_strand_id
1 'polypeptide(L)'
;MEDERPAAIPERVTLQRPVDPDRDHIRGGGAPEGVVSLVLYGDFLCPYCRRLRAVLLRLRDTLGSRYAYVFRHFPNEHAHPGAEFLSRAVEAAHLQDRFWEMYNWLFEHELPIAPEQVFEFAASLGLDMPRFRRDIDSKAVRDRVHDDLVDGRRNGVTGTPTFFIDGVRYDEAWDFYSMLEALQRPVAATVQRSARVFASLPASAGFVLLLAAALALICANSPLAPYYHALMETSFGIGPAGGAVSMTIGEWFSEGLLAIFFLLVGLEIRREVTSGALVEKRAALLPVVAAVGGVLAPAAIYLAFNHGPTAPGWSVPTATDVAFTLGILALLGDRVPTSLRVFVAALAVVDDILSMLTLAIFYPRAFEAEWLLASVVAVLAMLALNRARVYVGWPYALVAAALWLTLHASGVHAALAGVILAAFLPTRPPPAAGPLLAQAATALAALEHREKDARERGVADRGVEQEAIWDWASRNLSAASARLLSPADRVERAIAPWGAFVVLPLFAFSATGIALAV
;
A
#
# COMPACT_ATOMS: atom_id res chain seq x y z
N MET A 1 -23.65 -20.28 -0.50
CA MET A 1 -22.92 -19.60 -1.59
C MET A 1 -22.55 -18.26 -1.01
N GLU A 2 -21.53 -18.28 -0.15
CA GLU A 2 -20.97 -17.10 0.51
C GLU A 2 -20.10 -16.35 -0.49
N ASP A 3 -20.40 -15.08 -0.62
CA ASP A 3 -19.81 -14.08 -1.51
C ASP A 3 -18.34 -13.80 -1.07
N GLU A 4 -17.38 -14.55 -1.62
CA GLU A 4 -15.93 -14.28 -1.43
C GLU A 4 -15.56 -13.01 -2.20
N ARG A 5 -15.77 -11.87 -1.59
CA ARG A 5 -15.16 -10.62 -2.05
C ARG A 5 -13.65 -10.70 -1.81
N PRO A 6 -12.80 -10.40 -2.81
CA PRO A 6 -11.37 -10.32 -2.58
C PRO A 6 -11.11 -9.19 -1.57
N ALA A 7 -10.54 -9.56 -0.43
CA ALA A 7 -10.09 -8.61 0.59
C ALA A 7 -9.10 -7.64 -0.04
N ALA A 8 -9.28 -6.35 0.20
CA ALA A 8 -8.29 -5.32 -0.14
C ALA A 8 -6.93 -5.74 0.44
N ILE A 9 -5.89 -5.78 -0.40
CA ILE A 9 -4.53 -6.14 0.02
C ILE A 9 -4.08 -5.06 1.01
N PRO A 10 -3.89 -5.36 2.30
CA PRO A 10 -3.42 -4.37 3.25
C PRO A 10 -1.97 -4.02 2.91
N GLU A 11 -1.66 -2.73 2.92
CA GLU A 11 -0.29 -2.23 2.85
C GLU A 11 0.54 -2.87 3.97
N ARG A 12 1.47 -3.76 3.59
CA ARG A 12 2.49 -4.42 4.40
C ARG A 12 2.00 -5.19 5.63
N VAL A 13 1.77 -6.45 5.38
CA VAL A 13 1.46 -7.44 6.40
C VAL A 13 2.72 -7.81 7.17
N THR A 14 2.69 -7.68 8.50
CA THR A 14 3.68 -8.28 9.41
C THR A 14 3.17 -9.64 9.87
N LEU A 15 4.08 -10.59 10.06
CA LEU A 15 3.75 -11.90 10.64
C LEU A 15 3.05 -11.73 12.00
N GLN A 16 1.81 -12.18 12.09
CA GLN A 16 1.07 -12.18 13.36
C GLN A 16 1.64 -13.20 14.34
N ARG A 17 2.12 -14.33 13.83
CA ARG A 17 2.82 -15.34 14.61
C ARG A 17 4.33 -15.22 14.36
N PRO A 18 5.12 -14.78 15.35
CA PRO A 18 6.59 -14.76 15.24
C PRO A 18 7.16 -16.14 14.94
N VAL A 19 8.42 -16.19 14.53
CA VAL A 19 9.14 -17.46 14.37
C VAL A 19 9.32 -18.08 15.76
N ASP A 20 8.87 -19.33 15.89
CA ASP A 20 8.89 -20.11 17.13
C ASP A 20 9.78 -21.35 16.92
N PRO A 21 10.97 -21.42 17.56
CA PRO A 21 11.88 -22.56 17.41
C PRO A 21 11.30 -23.92 17.83
N ASP A 22 10.34 -23.92 18.76
CA ASP A 22 9.72 -25.15 19.25
C ASP A 22 8.63 -25.68 18.31
N ARG A 23 8.20 -24.84 17.37
CA ARG A 23 7.12 -25.16 16.44
C ARG A 23 7.55 -25.12 14.97
N ASP A 24 8.31 -24.10 14.56
CA ASP A 24 8.64 -23.87 13.16
C ASP A 24 9.82 -24.74 12.69
N HIS A 25 9.77 -25.20 11.45
CA HIS A 25 10.90 -25.91 10.84
C HIS A 25 11.97 -24.92 10.42
N ILE A 26 13.03 -24.83 11.21
CA ILE A 26 14.12 -23.88 11.02
C ILE A 26 15.38 -24.59 10.53
N ARG A 27 16.02 -24.02 9.49
CA ARG A 27 17.32 -24.46 8.97
C ARG A 27 18.28 -23.27 8.93
N GLY A 28 19.51 -23.48 9.37
CA GLY A 28 20.55 -22.44 9.45
C GLY A 28 20.84 -22.02 10.87
N GLY A 29 21.18 -20.76 11.09
CA GLY A 29 21.35 -20.24 12.46
C GLY A 29 20.02 -20.37 13.22
N GLY A 30 20.01 -21.06 14.36
CA GLY A 30 18.85 -21.03 15.25
C GLY A 30 18.42 -19.57 15.43
N ALA A 31 17.21 -19.29 15.91
CA ALA A 31 16.70 -17.93 16.10
C ALA A 31 17.31 -17.15 17.31
N PRO A 32 18.64 -16.97 17.44
CA PRO A 32 19.23 -16.07 18.43
C PRO A 32 19.05 -14.64 17.97
N GLU A 33 19.00 -13.72 18.90
CA GLU A 33 19.01 -12.28 18.62
C GLU A 33 20.13 -11.94 17.63
N GLY A 34 19.76 -11.29 16.53
CA GLY A 34 20.72 -10.85 15.49
C GLY A 34 20.81 -11.72 14.22
N VAL A 35 20.10 -12.85 14.16
CA VAL A 35 20.00 -13.65 12.93
C VAL A 35 18.75 -13.23 12.14
N VAL A 36 18.92 -12.89 10.86
CA VAL A 36 17.80 -12.52 9.97
C VAL A 36 16.97 -13.76 9.66
N SER A 37 15.66 -13.69 9.87
CA SER A 37 14.74 -14.77 9.54
C SER A 37 14.14 -14.61 8.14
N LEU A 38 14.15 -15.69 7.34
CA LEU A 38 13.43 -15.80 6.07
C LEU A 38 12.33 -16.85 6.21
N VAL A 39 11.09 -16.42 6.37
CA VAL A 39 9.93 -17.31 6.42
C VAL A 39 9.33 -17.45 5.02
N LEU A 40 9.19 -18.70 4.56
CA LEU A 40 8.53 -19.05 3.30
C LEU A 40 7.23 -19.79 3.61
N TYR A 41 6.10 -19.25 3.14
CA TYR A 41 4.88 -20.02 2.94
C TYR A 41 4.95 -20.70 1.57
N GLY A 42 5.03 -22.03 1.57
CA GLY A 42 5.32 -22.81 0.37
C GLY A 42 4.41 -24.00 0.15
N ASP A 43 4.42 -24.47 -1.11
CA ASP A 43 3.69 -25.64 -1.59
C ASP A 43 4.64 -26.49 -2.44
N PHE A 44 4.72 -27.79 -2.16
CA PHE A 44 5.65 -28.72 -2.81
C PHE A 44 5.35 -28.96 -4.29
N LEU A 45 4.10 -28.78 -4.71
CA LEU A 45 3.69 -28.92 -6.11
C LEU A 45 3.73 -27.59 -6.88
N CYS A 46 3.85 -26.45 -6.18
CA CYS A 46 3.92 -25.14 -6.82
C CYS A 46 5.20 -25.02 -7.68
N PRO A 47 5.08 -24.77 -9.01
CA PRO A 47 6.23 -24.66 -9.89
C PRO A 47 7.16 -23.50 -9.51
N TYR A 48 6.61 -22.41 -8.99
CA TYR A 48 7.39 -21.25 -8.55
C TYR A 48 8.19 -21.53 -7.27
N CYS A 49 7.61 -22.27 -6.31
CA CYS A 49 8.34 -22.74 -5.12
C CYS A 49 9.51 -23.67 -5.49
N ARG A 50 9.30 -24.50 -6.49
CA ARG A 50 10.35 -25.42 -6.99
C ARG A 50 11.49 -24.67 -7.67
N ARG A 51 11.18 -23.68 -8.52
CA ARG A 51 12.21 -22.81 -9.16
C ARG A 51 13.02 -22.01 -8.13
N LEU A 52 12.35 -21.53 -7.10
CA LEU A 52 12.97 -20.76 -6.03
C LEU A 52 14.04 -21.55 -5.25
N ARG A 53 13.93 -22.87 -5.19
CA ARG A 53 14.85 -23.71 -4.44
C ARG A 53 16.32 -23.45 -4.76
N ALA A 54 16.67 -23.25 -6.02
CA ALA A 54 18.05 -22.96 -6.43
C ALA A 54 18.56 -21.65 -5.78
N VAL A 55 17.71 -20.64 -5.69
CA VAL A 55 18.04 -19.37 -5.01
C VAL A 55 18.22 -19.60 -3.50
N LEU A 56 17.33 -20.35 -2.86
CA LEU A 56 17.42 -20.64 -1.42
C LEU A 56 18.69 -21.44 -1.06
N LEU A 57 19.08 -22.41 -1.87
CA LEU A 57 20.32 -23.17 -1.69
C LEU A 57 21.54 -22.24 -1.80
N ARG A 58 21.59 -21.38 -2.81
CA ARG A 58 22.67 -20.44 -3.01
C ARG A 58 22.74 -19.39 -1.88
N LEU A 59 21.60 -18.93 -1.36
CA LEU A 59 21.54 -18.06 -0.19
C LEU A 59 22.10 -18.75 1.04
N ARG A 60 21.72 -20.02 1.28
CA ARG A 60 22.25 -20.83 2.37
C ARG A 60 23.78 -20.97 2.29
N ASP A 61 24.29 -21.29 1.12
CA ASP A 61 25.73 -21.49 0.93
C ASP A 61 26.51 -20.18 1.08
N THR A 62 25.90 -19.02 0.76
CA THR A 62 26.52 -17.69 0.90
C THR A 62 26.43 -17.13 2.31
N LEU A 63 25.30 -17.29 2.99
CA LEU A 63 25.01 -16.66 4.27
C LEU A 63 25.36 -17.59 5.47
N GLY A 64 25.31 -18.90 5.28
CA GLY A 64 25.59 -19.91 6.32
C GLY A 64 24.67 -19.75 7.53
N SER A 65 25.27 -19.65 8.72
CA SER A 65 24.55 -19.49 9.99
C SER A 65 24.04 -18.06 10.25
N ARG A 66 24.30 -17.11 9.37
CA ARG A 66 23.88 -15.70 9.54
C ARG A 66 22.40 -15.47 9.24
N TYR A 67 21.69 -16.47 8.71
CA TYR A 67 20.26 -16.39 8.50
C TYR A 67 19.55 -17.69 8.90
N ALA A 68 18.30 -17.57 9.31
CA ALA A 68 17.42 -18.68 9.64
C ALA A 68 16.36 -18.81 8.55
N TYR A 69 16.37 -19.94 7.83
CA TYR A 69 15.33 -20.29 6.88
C TYR A 69 14.20 -21.04 7.59
N VAL A 70 12.97 -20.53 7.46
CA VAL A 70 11.78 -21.10 8.09
C VAL A 70 10.79 -21.49 7.01
N PHE A 71 10.28 -22.71 7.05
CA PHE A 71 9.26 -23.18 6.12
C PHE A 71 7.93 -23.35 6.85
N ARG A 72 6.85 -22.79 6.28
CA ARG A 72 5.47 -22.97 6.70
C ARG A 72 4.63 -23.49 5.54
N HIS A 73 3.74 -24.43 5.84
CA HIS A 73 2.89 -25.06 4.83
C HIS A 73 1.79 -24.12 4.34
N PHE A 74 1.65 -24.03 3.01
CA PHE A 74 0.52 -23.34 2.39
C PHE A 74 0.07 -24.12 1.14
N PRO A 75 -0.45 -25.36 1.30
CA PRO A 75 -0.89 -26.18 0.19
C PRO A 75 -2.10 -25.55 -0.50
N ASN A 76 -2.04 -25.39 -1.82
CA ASN A 76 -3.14 -24.94 -2.66
C ASN A 76 -3.78 -26.13 -3.37
N GLU A 77 -4.64 -26.86 -2.70
CA GLU A 77 -5.26 -28.08 -3.21
C GLU A 77 -6.11 -27.84 -4.48
N HIS A 78 -6.66 -26.63 -4.67
CA HIS A 78 -7.41 -26.27 -5.89
C HIS A 78 -6.51 -26.14 -7.11
N ALA A 79 -5.33 -25.53 -6.96
CA ALA A 79 -4.38 -25.36 -8.06
C ALA A 79 -3.48 -26.59 -8.23
N HIS A 80 -3.18 -27.27 -7.13
CA HIS A 80 -2.23 -28.37 -7.07
C HIS A 80 -2.81 -29.55 -6.28
N PRO A 81 -3.68 -30.38 -6.91
CA PRO A 81 -4.27 -31.56 -6.25
C PRO A 81 -3.20 -32.49 -5.67
N GLY A 82 -3.32 -32.85 -4.41
CA GLY A 82 -2.35 -33.66 -3.65
C GLY A 82 -1.31 -32.85 -2.86
N ALA A 83 -1.32 -31.52 -2.92
CA ALA A 83 -0.39 -30.68 -2.17
C ALA A 83 -0.52 -30.84 -0.65
N GLU A 84 -1.76 -31.00 -0.15
CA GLU A 84 -2.01 -31.25 1.26
C GLU A 84 -1.44 -32.60 1.72
N PHE A 85 -1.56 -33.66 0.90
CA PHE A 85 -0.97 -34.96 1.19
C PHE A 85 0.54 -34.85 1.35
N LEU A 86 1.24 -34.15 0.44
CA LEU A 86 2.69 -33.98 0.53
C LEU A 86 3.10 -33.17 1.77
N SER A 87 2.33 -32.14 2.12
CA SER A 87 2.56 -31.39 3.36
C SER A 87 2.40 -32.26 4.60
N ARG A 88 1.40 -33.13 4.64
CA ARG A 88 1.20 -34.10 5.74
C ARG A 88 2.30 -35.17 5.77
N ALA A 89 2.79 -35.61 4.62
CA ALA A 89 3.88 -36.57 4.56
C ALA A 89 5.19 -36.02 5.16
N VAL A 90 5.51 -34.74 4.90
CA VAL A 90 6.69 -34.11 5.50
C VAL A 90 6.54 -33.96 7.00
N GLU A 91 5.34 -33.58 7.49
CA GLU A 91 5.07 -33.50 8.94
C GLU A 91 5.11 -34.88 9.61
N ALA A 92 4.63 -35.94 8.95
CA ALA A 92 4.76 -37.30 9.47
C ALA A 92 6.24 -37.74 9.55
N ALA A 93 7.07 -37.33 8.58
CA ALA A 93 8.52 -37.56 8.63
C ALA A 93 9.18 -36.73 9.74
N HIS A 94 8.68 -35.51 10.03
CA HIS A 94 9.12 -34.71 11.16
C HIS A 94 8.98 -35.44 12.51
N LEU A 95 7.87 -36.16 12.72
CA LEU A 95 7.63 -36.93 13.95
C LEU A 95 8.66 -38.07 14.16
N GLN A 96 9.54 -38.29 13.16
CA GLN A 96 10.64 -39.24 13.20
C GLN A 96 11.99 -38.55 12.84
N ASP A 97 12.08 -37.21 13.06
CA ASP A 97 13.30 -36.40 12.87
C ASP A 97 13.85 -36.40 11.45
N ARG A 98 12.97 -36.56 10.42
CA ARG A 98 13.34 -36.60 8.98
C ARG A 98 12.63 -35.55 8.15
N PHE A 99 12.29 -34.39 8.74
CA PHE A 99 11.62 -33.31 8.03
C PHE A 99 12.41 -32.84 6.81
N TRP A 100 13.68 -32.47 7.01
CA TRP A 100 14.46 -31.82 5.96
C TRP A 100 14.88 -32.77 4.84
N GLU A 101 15.04 -34.05 5.12
CA GLU A 101 15.32 -35.07 4.10
C GLU A 101 14.09 -35.25 3.19
N MET A 102 12.89 -35.40 3.77
CA MET A 102 11.65 -35.49 3.01
C MET A 102 11.36 -34.21 2.25
N TYR A 103 11.53 -33.04 2.90
CA TYR A 103 11.40 -31.71 2.28
C TYR A 103 12.31 -31.58 1.04
N ASN A 104 13.57 -31.94 1.15
CA ASN A 104 14.53 -31.84 0.06
C ASN A 104 14.11 -32.74 -1.11
N TRP A 105 13.77 -33.99 -0.81
CA TRP A 105 13.37 -34.95 -1.84
C TRP A 105 12.12 -34.49 -2.58
N LEU A 106 11.10 -34.00 -1.90
CA LEU A 106 9.87 -33.52 -2.54
C LEU A 106 10.11 -32.35 -3.51
N PHE A 107 11.03 -31.44 -3.17
CA PHE A 107 11.36 -30.35 -4.08
C PHE A 107 12.32 -30.75 -5.22
N GLU A 108 13.06 -31.84 -5.07
CA GLU A 108 14.03 -32.33 -6.08
C GLU A 108 13.42 -33.37 -7.03
N HIS A 109 12.42 -34.11 -6.57
CA HIS A 109 11.77 -35.15 -7.36
C HIS A 109 10.92 -34.56 -8.51
N GLU A 110 10.93 -35.22 -9.68
CA GLU A 110 10.14 -34.77 -10.84
C GLU A 110 8.63 -34.94 -10.61
N LEU A 111 7.84 -34.03 -11.18
CA LEU A 111 6.38 -34.10 -11.12
C LEU A 111 5.83 -35.00 -12.26
N PRO A 112 4.74 -35.71 -12.04
CA PRO A 112 3.94 -35.81 -10.82
C PRO A 112 4.56 -36.74 -9.77
N ILE A 113 4.31 -36.46 -8.48
CA ILE A 113 4.73 -37.30 -7.36
C ILE A 113 3.55 -38.17 -6.92
N ALA A 114 3.66 -39.48 -7.12
CA ALA A 114 2.67 -40.43 -6.65
C ALA A 114 2.84 -40.75 -5.17
N PRO A 115 1.76 -41.05 -4.42
CA PRO A 115 1.86 -41.42 -3.00
C PRO A 115 2.80 -42.61 -2.75
N GLU A 116 2.85 -43.56 -3.67
CA GLU A 116 3.71 -44.76 -3.60
C GLU A 116 5.19 -44.36 -3.52
N GLN A 117 5.62 -43.41 -4.35
CA GLN A 117 7.00 -42.90 -4.38
C GLN A 117 7.37 -42.21 -3.03
N VAL A 118 6.41 -41.50 -2.39
CA VAL A 118 6.61 -40.91 -1.06
C VAL A 118 6.84 -42.00 -0.03
N PHE A 119 6.07 -43.09 -0.08
CA PHE A 119 6.25 -44.23 0.83
C PHE A 119 7.57 -44.99 0.58
N GLU A 120 7.96 -45.18 -0.67
CA GLU A 120 9.26 -45.77 -1.01
C GLU A 120 10.42 -44.94 -0.50
N PHE A 121 10.35 -43.61 -0.66
CA PHE A 121 11.38 -42.73 -0.16
C PHE A 121 11.40 -42.72 1.37
N ALA A 122 10.24 -42.66 2.03
CA ALA A 122 10.15 -42.76 3.48
C ALA A 122 10.79 -44.05 4.03
N ALA A 123 10.55 -45.18 3.35
CA ALA A 123 11.19 -46.46 3.71
C ALA A 123 12.73 -46.40 3.52
N SER A 124 13.21 -45.74 2.45
CA SER A 124 14.66 -45.57 2.23
C SER A 124 15.34 -44.69 3.28
N LEU A 125 14.60 -43.78 3.91
CA LEU A 125 15.08 -42.99 5.07
C LEU A 125 15.15 -43.78 6.37
N GLY A 126 14.68 -45.04 6.38
CA GLY A 126 14.64 -45.90 7.57
C GLY A 126 13.52 -45.53 8.53
N LEU A 127 12.45 -44.89 8.07
CA LEU A 127 11.30 -44.58 8.92
C LEU A 127 10.52 -45.82 9.31
N ASP A 128 9.91 -45.80 10.51
CA ASP A 128 8.91 -46.81 10.90
C ASP A 128 7.67 -46.64 10.01
N MET A 129 7.55 -47.46 8.98
CA MET A 129 6.51 -47.34 7.96
C MET A 129 5.09 -47.53 8.50
N PRO A 130 4.79 -48.48 9.40
CA PRO A 130 3.50 -48.57 10.08
C PRO A 130 3.13 -47.30 10.84
N ARG A 131 4.09 -46.68 11.53
CA ARG A 131 3.93 -45.41 12.25
C ARG A 131 3.74 -44.27 11.25
N PHE A 132 4.61 -44.15 10.23
CA PHE A 132 4.54 -43.09 9.21
C PHE A 132 3.17 -43.04 8.52
N ARG A 133 2.62 -44.20 8.11
CA ARG A 133 1.29 -44.28 7.48
C ARG A 133 0.17 -43.82 8.41
N ARG A 134 0.23 -44.16 9.71
CA ARG A 134 -0.76 -43.70 10.69
C ARG A 134 -0.62 -42.20 10.95
N ASP A 135 0.62 -41.69 11.03
CA ASP A 135 0.92 -40.32 11.37
C ASP A 135 0.47 -39.34 10.27
N ILE A 136 0.60 -39.70 8.97
CA ILE A 136 0.08 -38.89 7.84
C ILE A 136 -1.40 -38.55 8.03
N ASP A 137 -2.20 -39.50 8.49
CA ASP A 137 -3.64 -39.32 8.69
C ASP A 137 -4.03 -38.99 10.13
N SER A 138 -3.05 -38.76 10.98
CA SER A 138 -3.29 -38.35 12.36
C SER A 138 -3.89 -36.94 12.45
N LYS A 139 -4.68 -36.71 13.51
CA LYS A 139 -5.24 -35.38 13.77
C LYS A 139 -4.15 -34.34 13.98
N ALA A 140 -3.07 -34.71 14.70
CA ALA A 140 -1.98 -33.81 15.00
C ALA A 140 -1.28 -33.27 13.75
N VAL A 141 -1.00 -34.13 12.76
CA VAL A 141 -0.37 -33.74 11.49
C VAL A 141 -1.33 -32.89 10.63
N ARG A 142 -2.61 -33.26 10.56
CA ARG A 142 -3.59 -32.44 9.85
C ARG A 142 -3.76 -31.06 10.46
N ASP A 143 -3.91 -30.99 11.78
CA ASP A 143 -4.05 -29.72 12.49
C ASP A 143 -2.79 -28.84 12.28
N ARG A 144 -1.59 -29.45 12.30
CA ARG A 144 -0.33 -28.72 12.08
C ARG A 144 -0.26 -28.05 10.72
N VAL A 145 -0.61 -28.76 9.64
CA VAL A 145 -0.65 -28.22 8.27
C VAL A 145 -1.77 -27.16 8.14
N HIS A 146 -2.93 -27.46 8.72
CA HIS A 146 -4.07 -26.54 8.71
C HIS A 146 -3.77 -25.23 9.45
N ASP A 147 -3.12 -25.31 10.60
CA ASP A 147 -2.72 -24.14 11.38
C ASP A 147 -1.79 -23.20 10.59
N ASP A 148 -0.83 -23.76 9.85
CA ASP A 148 0.05 -22.95 8.99
C ASP A 148 -0.71 -22.31 7.84
N LEU A 149 -1.66 -23.04 7.23
CA LEU A 149 -2.53 -22.50 6.18
C LEU A 149 -3.39 -21.34 6.69
N VAL A 150 -4.01 -21.50 7.87
CA VAL A 150 -4.83 -20.47 8.52
C VAL A 150 -3.98 -19.26 8.90
N ASP A 151 -2.80 -19.49 9.47
CA ASP A 151 -1.83 -18.45 9.81
C ASP A 151 -1.41 -17.68 8.55
N GLY A 152 -1.07 -18.38 7.46
CA GLY A 152 -0.76 -17.76 6.17
C GLY A 152 -1.90 -16.87 5.66
N ARG A 153 -3.14 -17.35 5.69
CA ARG A 153 -4.32 -16.55 5.28
C ARG A 153 -4.50 -15.30 6.15
N ARG A 154 -4.31 -15.40 7.46
CA ARG A 154 -4.33 -14.24 8.38
C ARG A 154 -3.23 -13.24 8.08
N ASN A 155 -2.08 -13.71 7.62
CA ASN A 155 -0.96 -12.89 7.16
C ASN A 155 -1.10 -12.41 5.71
N GLY A 156 -2.28 -12.52 5.10
CA GLY A 156 -2.55 -12.05 3.73
C GLY A 156 -1.87 -12.87 2.64
N VAL A 157 -1.46 -14.12 2.93
CA VAL A 157 -0.93 -15.03 1.92
C VAL A 157 -2.07 -15.52 1.04
N THR A 158 -2.02 -15.19 -0.25
CA THR A 158 -3.01 -15.58 -1.27
C THR A 158 -2.46 -16.58 -2.27
N GLY A 159 -1.14 -16.84 -2.23
CA GLY A 159 -0.46 -17.75 -3.16
C GLY A 159 0.96 -18.06 -2.71
N THR A 160 1.59 -19.01 -3.40
CA THR A 160 2.95 -19.48 -3.10
C THR A 160 3.89 -19.26 -4.30
N PRO A 161 5.17 -18.91 -4.06
CA PRO A 161 5.79 -18.61 -2.77
C PRO A 161 5.39 -17.24 -2.22
N THR A 162 5.25 -17.10 -0.90
CA THR A 162 5.15 -15.81 -0.20
C THR A 162 6.21 -15.76 0.90
N PHE A 163 6.94 -14.65 0.96
CA PHE A 163 8.08 -14.48 1.87
C PHE A 163 7.84 -13.44 2.94
N PHE A 164 8.47 -13.68 4.09
CA PHE A 164 8.62 -12.68 5.15
C PHE A 164 10.09 -12.66 5.58
N ILE A 165 10.70 -11.49 5.59
CA ILE A 165 12.06 -11.25 6.10
C ILE A 165 11.94 -10.51 7.42
N ASP A 166 12.43 -11.08 8.52
CA ASP A 166 12.27 -10.60 9.90
C ASP A 166 10.83 -10.19 10.22
N GLY A 167 9.90 -11.03 9.84
CA GLY A 167 8.48 -10.82 10.10
C GLY A 167 7.79 -9.81 9.20
N VAL A 168 8.47 -9.16 8.25
CA VAL A 168 7.86 -8.23 7.29
C VAL A 168 7.73 -8.91 5.92
N ARG A 169 6.55 -8.81 5.31
CA ARG A 169 6.31 -9.37 3.98
C ARG A 169 7.26 -8.77 2.95
N TYR A 170 7.83 -9.65 2.14
CA TYR A 170 8.74 -9.30 1.05
C TYR A 170 8.04 -9.53 -0.29
N ASP A 171 7.69 -8.45 -0.97
CA ASP A 171 6.97 -8.47 -2.25
C ASP A 171 7.86 -7.94 -3.41
N GLU A 172 9.19 -7.91 -3.23
CA GLU A 172 10.16 -7.51 -4.25
C GLU A 172 10.64 -8.73 -5.06
N ALA A 173 11.61 -8.53 -5.95
CA ALA A 173 12.16 -9.62 -6.77
C ALA A 173 12.84 -10.69 -5.90
N TRP A 174 12.57 -11.96 -6.18
CA TRP A 174 13.09 -13.11 -5.42
C TRP A 174 14.21 -13.84 -6.16
N ASP A 175 15.00 -13.08 -6.95
CA ASP A 175 16.30 -13.53 -7.45
C ASP A 175 17.36 -13.52 -6.32
N PHE A 176 18.49 -14.20 -6.60
CA PHE A 176 19.54 -14.35 -5.59
C PHE A 176 20.09 -13.02 -5.05
N TYR A 177 20.35 -12.05 -5.93
CA TYR A 177 20.97 -10.80 -5.53
C TYR A 177 20.02 -9.90 -4.75
N SER A 178 18.77 -9.79 -5.19
CA SER A 178 17.73 -9.01 -4.50
C SER A 178 17.45 -9.56 -3.12
N MET A 179 17.32 -10.89 -2.98
CA MET A 179 17.11 -11.53 -1.67
C MET A 179 18.36 -11.45 -0.79
N LEU A 180 19.57 -11.60 -1.36
CA LEU A 180 20.83 -11.45 -0.62
C LEU A 180 20.97 -10.03 -0.08
N GLU A 181 20.67 -9.03 -0.89
CA GLU A 181 20.68 -7.62 -0.47
C GLU A 181 19.68 -7.36 0.66
N ALA A 182 18.46 -7.90 0.56
CA ALA A 182 17.45 -7.79 1.61
C ALA A 182 17.88 -8.46 2.92
N LEU A 183 18.63 -9.56 2.85
CA LEU A 183 19.11 -10.31 4.01
C LEU A 183 20.42 -9.78 4.61
N GLN A 184 21.26 -9.07 3.83
CA GLN A 184 22.60 -8.62 4.27
C GLN A 184 22.66 -7.20 4.83
N ARG A 185 21.62 -6.40 4.79
CA ARG A 185 21.63 -5.00 5.24
C ARG A 185 21.14 -4.84 6.69
N PRO A 186 22.00 -5.05 7.73
CA PRO A 186 21.51 -5.03 9.10
C PRO A 186 21.22 -3.62 9.64
N VAL A 187 22.01 -2.57 9.29
CA VAL A 187 21.83 -1.23 9.88
C VAL A 187 20.99 -0.33 8.99
N ALA A 188 21.32 -0.19 7.70
CA ALA A 188 20.52 0.61 6.77
C ALA A 188 19.11 0.03 6.59
N ALA A 189 18.97 -1.31 6.55
CA ALA A 189 17.68 -1.99 6.51
C ALA A 189 16.90 -1.83 7.81
N THR A 190 17.55 -1.84 8.98
CA THR A 190 16.86 -1.60 10.25
C THR A 190 16.34 -0.17 10.32
N VAL A 191 17.11 0.83 9.91
CA VAL A 191 16.66 2.23 9.83
C VAL A 191 15.57 2.40 8.77
N GLN A 192 15.76 1.86 7.57
CA GLN A 192 14.72 1.85 6.52
C GLN A 192 13.49 1.05 6.94
N ARG A 193 13.67 -0.10 7.63
CA ARG A 193 12.59 -0.93 8.13
C ARG A 193 11.85 -0.21 9.26
N SER A 194 12.54 0.38 10.24
CA SER A 194 11.91 1.16 11.30
C SER A 194 11.18 2.38 10.73
N ALA A 195 11.76 3.08 9.77
CA ALA A 195 11.10 4.16 9.06
C ALA A 195 9.89 3.67 8.24
N ARG A 196 10.00 2.53 7.58
CA ARG A 196 8.92 1.92 6.79
C ARG A 196 7.82 1.35 7.69
N VAL A 197 8.16 0.68 8.81
CA VAL A 197 7.20 0.21 9.82
C VAL A 197 6.50 1.41 10.46
N PHE A 198 7.24 2.45 10.83
CA PHE A 198 6.66 3.70 11.31
C PHE A 198 5.71 4.30 10.26
N ALA A 199 6.14 4.43 9.00
CA ALA A 199 5.32 4.97 7.91
C ALA A 199 4.08 4.11 7.58
N SER A 200 4.09 2.81 7.88
CA SER A 200 2.94 1.92 7.68
C SER A 200 1.96 1.91 8.85
N LEU A 201 2.30 2.52 9.99
CA LEU A 201 1.37 2.66 11.10
C LEU A 201 0.33 3.75 10.75
N PRO A 202 -0.96 3.47 10.82
CA PRO A 202 -2.00 4.47 10.52
C PRO A 202 -1.88 5.75 11.35
N ALA A 203 -1.32 5.65 12.58
CA ALA A 203 -1.09 6.78 13.48
C ALA A 203 0.16 7.61 13.16
N SER A 204 1.08 7.14 12.31
CA SER A 204 2.37 7.80 12.07
C SER A 204 2.24 9.13 11.34
N ALA A 205 1.33 9.22 10.38
CA ALA A 205 1.02 10.46 9.67
C ALA A 205 0.50 11.52 10.63
N GLY A 206 -0.44 11.15 11.51
CA GLY A 206 -0.96 12.03 12.57
C GLY A 206 0.13 12.48 13.55
N PHE A 207 1.06 11.60 13.92
CA PHE A 207 2.19 11.96 14.78
C PHE A 207 3.12 12.98 14.12
N VAL A 208 3.49 12.80 12.85
CA VAL A 208 4.34 13.74 12.10
C VAL A 208 3.62 15.08 11.92
N LEU A 209 2.31 15.05 11.65
CA LEU A 209 1.48 16.26 11.58
C LEU A 209 1.49 17.05 12.90
N LEU A 210 1.24 16.36 14.04
CA LEU A 210 1.27 16.98 15.36
C LEU A 210 2.65 17.55 15.71
N LEU A 211 3.71 16.84 15.36
CA LEU A 211 5.09 17.31 15.55
C LEU A 211 5.36 18.58 14.74
N ALA A 212 4.90 18.64 13.48
CA ALA A 212 5.04 19.81 12.62
C ALA A 212 4.25 21.01 13.18
N ALA A 213 3.02 20.77 13.64
CA ALA A 213 2.19 21.80 14.27
C ALA A 213 2.80 22.33 15.58
N ALA A 214 3.29 21.43 16.44
CA ALA A 214 3.99 21.81 17.67
C ALA A 214 5.26 22.62 17.39
N LEU A 215 6.03 22.21 16.39
CA LEU A 215 7.25 22.93 15.96
C LEU A 215 6.91 24.34 15.46
N ALA A 216 5.84 24.50 14.67
CA ALA A 216 5.37 25.81 14.21
C ALA A 216 4.98 26.71 15.38
N LEU A 217 4.20 26.20 16.35
CA LEU A 217 3.85 26.94 17.55
C LEU A 217 5.08 27.36 18.37
N ILE A 218 6.05 26.47 18.53
CA ILE A 218 7.30 26.79 19.24
C ILE A 218 8.07 27.86 18.46
N CYS A 219 8.22 27.75 17.15
CA CYS A 219 8.91 28.75 16.34
C CYS A 219 8.22 30.12 16.42
N ALA A 220 6.90 30.16 16.29
CA ALA A 220 6.11 31.41 16.30
C ALA A 220 6.06 32.11 17.68
N ASN A 221 6.32 31.37 18.78
CA ASN A 221 6.26 31.89 20.15
C ASN A 221 7.63 31.85 20.85
N SER A 222 8.73 31.82 20.09
CA SER A 222 10.11 31.82 20.58
C SER A 222 10.90 32.97 19.95
N PRO A 223 12.17 33.22 20.34
CA PRO A 223 13.06 34.14 19.64
C PRO A 223 13.23 33.89 18.14
N LEU A 224 12.78 32.75 17.63
CA LEU A 224 12.77 32.40 16.21
C LEU A 224 11.57 32.99 15.44
N ALA A 225 10.58 33.60 16.12
CA ALA A 225 9.37 34.12 15.48
C ALA A 225 9.65 35.07 14.29
N PRO A 226 10.60 36.05 14.39
CA PRO A 226 10.90 36.91 13.24
C PRO A 226 11.38 36.13 11.99
N TYR A 227 12.18 35.09 12.19
CA TYR A 227 12.68 34.25 11.09
C TYR A 227 11.58 33.37 10.51
N TYR A 228 10.69 32.83 11.36
CA TYR A 228 9.55 32.03 10.93
C TYR A 228 8.60 32.86 10.06
N HIS A 229 8.21 34.07 10.52
CA HIS A 229 7.32 34.95 9.76
C HIS A 229 7.99 35.45 8.47
N ALA A 230 9.26 35.84 8.52
CA ALA A 230 10.00 36.24 7.34
C ALA A 230 10.08 35.11 6.29
N LEU A 231 10.26 33.85 6.72
CA LEU A 231 10.23 32.69 5.82
C LEU A 231 8.84 32.53 5.17
N MET A 232 7.78 32.55 5.95
CA MET A 232 6.41 32.36 5.45
C MET A 232 5.95 33.50 4.52
N GLU A 233 6.41 34.73 4.77
CA GLU A 233 6.11 35.93 3.98
C GLU A 233 7.05 36.12 2.76
N THR A 234 8.11 35.33 2.66
CA THR A 234 9.01 35.38 1.51
C THR A 234 8.25 35.05 0.23
N SER A 235 8.24 35.98 -0.71
CA SER A 235 7.56 35.79 -2.01
C SER A 235 8.43 34.97 -2.95
N PHE A 236 7.83 33.94 -3.54
CA PHE A 236 8.41 33.11 -4.58
C PHE A 236 7.51 33.08 -5.80
N GLY A 237 8.07 33.46 -6.96
CA GLY A 237 7.30 33.53 -8.22
C GLY A 237 7.79 32.55 -9.25
N ILE A 238 6.88 31.96 -10.01
CA ILE A 238 7.14 31.08 -11.15
C ILE A 238 6.68 31.80 -12.43
N GLY A 239 7.57 31.92 -13.42
CA GLY A 239 7.24 32.47 -14.75
C GLY A 239 8.37 33.31 -15.35
N PRO A 240 8.21 33.80 -16.61
CA PRO A 240 9.18 34.67 -17.24
C PRO A 240 9.37 35.96 -16.42
N ALA A 241 10.59 36.31 -16.11
CA ALA A 241 10.95 37.49 -15.31
C ALA A 241 10.31 37.58 -13.89
N GLY A 242 9.98 36.41 -13.28
CA GLY A 242 9.40 36.37 -11.92
C GLY A 242 7.94 36.82 -11.79
N GLY A 243 7.20 36.98 -12.90
CA GLY A 243 5.97 37.76 -12.90
C GLY A 243 4.65 37.08 -13.21
N ALA A 244 4.61 35.79 -13.56
CA ALA A 244 3.33 35.17 -13.92
C ALA A 244 2.48 34.76 -12.72
N VAL A 245 3.07 34.18 -11.68
CA VAL A 245 2.40 33.86 -10.41
C VAL A 245 3.40 34.08 -9.30
N SER A 246 3.17 35.09 -8.46
CA SER A 246 3.99 35.35 -7.28
C SER A 246 3.16 35.20 -6.03
N MET A 247 3.55 34.29 -5.17
CA MET A 247 2.88 33.96 -3.92
C MET A 247 3.92 33.86 -2.80
N THR A 248 3.52 34.11 -1.57
CA THR A 248 4.35 33.82 -0.41
C THR A 248 4.53 32.32 -0.23
N ILE A 249 5.57 31.90 0.48
CA ILE A 249 5.78 30.46 0.82
C ILE A 249 4.56 29.93 1.58
N GLY A 250 3.98 30.71 2.50
CA GLY A 250 2.76 30.34 3.20
C GLY A 250 1.58 30.12 2.25
N GLU A 251 1.42 30.96 1.23
CA GLU A 251 0.36 30.79 0.21
C GLU A 251 0.63 29.58 -0.70
N TRP A 252 1.89 29.31 -1.06
CA TRP A 252 2.23 28.08 -1.81
C TRP A 252 1.87 26.82 -1.01
N PHE A 253 2.03 26.82 0.30
CA PHE A 253 1.65 25.70 1.16
C PHE A 253 0.13 25.59 1.29
N SER A 254 -0.57 26.70 1.49
CA SER A 254 -2.03 26.70 1.67
C SER A 254 -2.84 26.53 0.38
N GLU A 255 -2.32 26.88 -0.80
CA GLU A 255 -3.03 26.75 -2.06
C GLU A 255 -2.49 25.61 -2.93
N GLY A 256 -1.15 25.46 -2.98
CA GLY A 256 -0.49 24.47 -3.82
C GLY A 256 -0.47 23.08 -3.19
N LEU A 257 0.04 22.95 -1.96
CA LEU A 257 0.12 21.65 -1.30
C LEU A 257 -1.27 21.11 -0.93
N LEU A 258 -2.19 21.97 -0.50
CA LEU A 258 -3.57 21.56 -0.24
C LEU A 258 -4.29 21.05 -1.48
N ALA A 259 -3.97 21.54 -2.69
CA ALA A 259 -4.54 20.98 -3.91
C ALA A 259 -4.16 19.51 -4.10
N ILE A 260 -2.92 19.13 -3.75
CA ILE A 260 -2.46 17.74 -3.78
C ILE A 260 -3.17 16.90 -2.72
N PHE A 261 -3.34 17.43 -1.51
CA PHE A 261 -4.11 16.77 -0.45
C PHE A 261 -5.55 16.55 -0.87
N PHE A 262 -6.22 17.58 -1.40
CA PHE A 262 -7.60 17.46 -1.86
C PHE A 262 -7.77 16.56 -3.09
N LEU A 263 -6.74 16.39 -3.90
CA LEU A 263 -6.72 15.35 -4.93
C LEU A 263 -6.80 13.96 -4.29
N LEU A 264 -6.02 13.69 -3.27
CA LEU A 264 -6.04 12.40 -2.57
C LEU A 264 -7.39 12.13 -1.92
N VAL A 265 -7.90 13.09 -1.15
CA VAL A 265 -9.22 12.99 -0.52
C VAL A 265 -10.32 12.82 -1.57
N GLY A 266 -10.27 13.57 -2.68
CA GLY A 266 -11.22 13.44 -3.78
C GLY A 266 -11.19 12.06 -4.45
N LEU A 267 -10.00 11.44 -4.59
CA LEU A 267 -9.86 10.07 -5.11
C LEU A 267 -10.44 9.05 -4.13
N GLU A 268 -10.19 9.22 -2.84
CA GLU A 268 -10.75 8.38 -1.78
C GLU A 268 -12.28 8.47 -1.73
N ILE A 269 -12.84 9.68 -1.74
CA ILE A 269 -14.28 9.94 -1.84
C ILE A 269 -14.87 9.20 -3.05
N ARG A 270 -14.23 9.33 -4.20
CA ARG A 270 -14.71 8.71 -5.42
C ARG A 270 -14.67 7.19 -5.35
N ARG A 271 -13.66 6.61 -4.73
CA ARG A 271 -13.57 5.18 -4.48
C ARG A 271 -14.71 4.72 -3.55
N GLU A 272 -14.97 5.43 -2.46
CA GLU A 272 -16.05 5.12 -1.53
C GLU A 272 -17.43 5.19 -2.18
N VAL A 273 -17.67 6.16 -3.05
CA VAL A 273 -18.94 6.32 -3.79
C VAL A 273 -19.10 5.30 -4.91
N THR A 274 -17.99 4.81 -5.53
CA THR A 274 -18.07 3.90 -6.68
C THR A 274 -17.97 2.43 -6.32
N SER A 275 -17.23 2.08 -5.25
CA SER A 275 -16.93 0.70 -4.86
C SER A 275 -16.85 0.46 -3.35
N GLY A 276 -17.01 1.50 -2.52
CA GLY A 276 -16.89 1.45 -1.06
C GLY A 276 -18.23 1.45 -0.32
N ALA A 277 -18.19 1.87 0.94
CA ALA A 277 -19.33 1.86 1.86
C ALA A 277 -20.47 2.81 1.47
N LEU A 278 -20.19 3.84 0.65
CA LEU A 278 -21.19 4.84 0.21
C LEU A 278 -21.96 4.42 -1.07
N VAL A 279 -21.69 3.25 -1.64
CA VAL A 279 -22.41 2.73 -2.82
C VAL A 279 -23.87 2.48 -2.51
N GLU A 280 -24.18 1.92 -1.34
CA GLU A 280 -25.54 1.63 -0.92
C GLU A 280 -26.16 2.85 -0.24
N LYS A 281 -27.17 3.47 -0.88
CA LYS A 281 -27.82 4.70 -0.40
C LYS A 281 -28.33 4.63 1.04
N ARG A 282 -28.79 3.44 1.48
CA ARG A 282 -29.27 3.25 2.86
C ARG A 282 -28.13 3.23 3.87
N ALA A 283 -26.99 2.62 3.52
CA ALA A 283 -25.81 2.58 4.37
C ALA A 283 -25.15 3.96 4.45
N ALA A 284 -25.17 4.73 3.35
CA ALA A 284 -24.62 6.10 3.30
C ALA A 284 -25.45 7.12 4.10
N LEU A 285 -26.73 6.88 4.33
CA LEU A 285 -27.62 7.87 4.98
C LEU A 285 -27.16 8.24 6.40
N LEU A 286 -26.77 7.26 7.19
CA LEU A 286 -26.35 7.50 8.58
C LEU A 286 -25.06 8.33 8.68
N PRO A 287 -23.98 8.01 7.97
CA PRO A 287 -22.78 8.88 7.93
C PRO A 287 -23.07 10.30 7.42
N VAL A 288 -23.91 10.44 6.37
CA VAL A 288 -24.26 11.77 5.83
C VAL A 288 -25.02 12.61 6.85
N VAL A 289 -26.05 12.05 7.50
CA VAL A 289 -26.82 12.78 8.52
C VAL A 289 -25.93 13.13 9.72
N ALA A 290 -25.06 12.22 10.13
CA ALA A 290 -24.12 12.47 11.23
C ALA A 290 -23.10 13.56 10.88
N ALA A 291 -22.56 13.60 9.66
CA ALA A 291 -21.64 14.64 9.19
C ALA A 291 -22.34 16.01 9.13
N VAL A 292 -23.55 16.08 8.56
CA VAL A 292 -24.34 17.33 8.54
C VAL A 292 -24.60 17.83 9.97
N GLY A 293 -24.94 16.93 10.89
CA GLY A 293 -25.10 17.27 12.32
C GLY A 293 -23.78 17.74 12.95
N GLY A 294 -22.66 17.09 12.60
CA GLY A 294 -21.31 17.43 13.04
C GLY A 294 -20.84 18.81 12.57
N VAL A 295 -21.33 19.30 11.43
CA VAL A 295 -21.06 20.65 10.93
C VAL A 295 -22.02 21.67 11.57
N LEU A 296 -23.33 21.39 11.56
CA LEU A 296 -24.35 22.35 11.99
C LEU A 296 -24.33 22.62 13.50
N ALA A 297 -24.11 21.60 14.33
CA ALA A 297 -24.15 21.77 15.78
C ALA A 297 -22.97 22.61 16.30
N PRO A 298 -21.70 22.36 15.96
CA PRO A 298 -20.59 23.24 16.35
C PRO A 298 -20.72 24.66 15.78
N ALA A 299 -21.18 24.82 14.53
CA ALA A 299 -21.42 26.11 13.92
C ALA A 299 -22.46 26.91 14.68
N ALA A 300 -23.60 26.28 15.04
CA ALA A 300 -24.64 26.94 15.82
C ALA A 300 -24.16 27.35 17.24
N ILE A 301 -23.41 26.44 17.89
CA ILE A 301 -22.81 26.74 19.20
C ILE A 301 -21.82 27.90 19.08
N TYR A 302 -20.94 27.87 18.08
CA TYR A 302 -19.98 28.96 17.87
C TYR A 302 -20.66 30.30 17.67
N LEU A 303 -21.68 30.38 16.80
CA LEU A 303 -22.43 31.60 16.52
C LEU A 303 -23.27 32.09 17.71
N ALA A 304 -23.66 31.19 18.63
CA ALA A 304 -24.35 31.57 19.85
C ALA A 304 -23.46 32.36 20.84
N PHE A 305 -22.14 32.10 20.80
CA PHE A 305 -21.18 32.77 21.69
C PHE A 305 -20.33 33.83 20.99
N ASN A 306 -20.17 33.75 19.67
CA ASN A 306 -19.29 34.64 18.91
C ASN A 306 -20.10 35.51 17.96
N HIS A 307 -20.19 36.78 18.24
CA HIS A 307 -20.94 37.76 17.46
C HIS A 307 -20.02 38.83 16.86
N GLY A 308 -20.48 39.53 15.82
CA GLY A 308 -19.77 40.64 15.21
C GLY A 308 -18.51 40.18 14.44
N PRO A 309 -17.32 40.76 14.69
CA PRO A 309 -16.11 40.49 13.90
C PRO A 309 -15.60 39.04 13.98
N THR A 310 -15.97 38.33 15.03
CA THR A 310 -15.56 36.92 15.22
C THR A 310 -16.53 35.92 14.60
N ALA A 311 -17.75 36.34 14.24
CA ALA A 311 -18.77 35.47 13.66
C ALA A 311 -18.30 34.69 12.41
N PRO A 312 -17.48 35.24 11.47
CA PRO A 312 -17.00 34.51 10.31
C PRO A 312 -16.18 33.26 10.65
N GLY A 313 -15.65 33.13 11.87
CA GLY A 313 -14.90 31.94 12.31
C GLY A 313 -15.76 30.70 12.60
N TRP A 314 -17.06 30.70 12.28
CA TRP A 314 -17.99 29.60 12.58
C TRP A 314 -17.61 28.25 11.97
N SER A 315 -16.86 28.23 10.87
CA SER A 315 -16.43 27.01 10.21
C SER A 315 -15.20 26.36 10.88
N VAL A 316 -14.45 27.08 11.70
CA VAL A 316 -13.23 26.57 12.35
C VAL A 316 -13.52 25.31 13.21
N PRO A 317 -14.52 25.30 14.10
CA PRO A 317 -14.83 24.12 14.92
C PRO A 317 -15.56 23.00 14.17
N THR A 318 -15.85 23.14 12.88
CA THR A 318 -16.59 22.14 12.10
C THR A 318 -15.66 21.22 11.32
N ALA A 319 -14.39 21.56 11.15
CA ALA A 319 -13.43 20.75 10.44
C ALA A 319 -12.87 19.63 11.34
N THR A 320 -12.78 18.40 10.84
CA THR A 320 -12.22 17.24 11.53
C THR A 320 -11.00 16.70 10.81
N ASP A 321 -10.06 16.07 11.55
CA ASP A 321 -8.90 15.37 10.97
C ASP A 321 -9.18 13.87 10.91
N VAL A 322 -9.41 13.39 9.69
CA VAL A 322 -9.67 11.98 9.38
C VAL A 322 -8.48 11.11 9.74
N ALA A 323 -7.27 11.55 9.40
CA ALA A 323 -6.05 10.75 9.60
C ALA A 323 -5.79 10.53 11.10
N PHE A 324 -6.00 11.57 11.92
CA PHE A 324 -5.88 11.46 13.38
C PHE A 324 -6.96 10.54 13.97
N THR A 325 -8.21 10.69 13.53
CA THR A 325 -9.33 9.87 14.02
C THR A 325 -9.13 8.39 13.66
N LEU A 326 -8.80 8.07 12.41
CA LEU A 326 -8.52 6.70 11.98
C LEU A 326 -7.26 6.15 12.65
N GLY A 327 -6.26 6.98 12.91
CA GLY A 327 -5.06 6.63 13.66
C GLY A 327 -5.37 6.17 15.08
N ILE A 328 -6.23 6.90 15.80
CA ILE A 328 -6.69 6.51 17.14
C ILE A 328 -7.47 5.18 17.09
N LEU A 329 -8.37 5.03 16.12
CA LEU A 329 -9.13 3.79 15.94
C LEU A 329 -8.21 2.58 15.65
N ALA A 330 -7.14 2.80 14.88
CA ALA A 330 -6.15 1.77 14.60
C ALA A 330 -5.35 1.37 15.86
N LEU A 331 -4.99 2.33 16.72
CA LEU A 331 -4.32 2.05 18.00
C LEU A 331 -5.20 1.24 18.96
N LEU A 332 -6.52 1.39 18.90
CA LEU A 332 -7.46 0.59 19.70
C LEU A 332 -7.59 -0.86 19.19
N GLY A 333 -7.12 -1.14 17.98
CA GLY A 333 -7.04 -2.49 17.40
C GLY A 333 -8.38 -3.21 17.38
N ASP A 334 -8.39 -4.49 17.72
CA ASP A 334 -9.58 -5.37 17.67
C ASP A 334 -10.68 -5.03 18.69
N ARG A 335 -10.43 -4.06 19.59
CA ARG A 335 -11.44 -3.56 20.53
C ARG A 335 -12.53 -2.74 19.84
N VAL A 336 -12.26 -2.25 18.62
CA VAL A 336 -13.23 -1.47 17.84
C VAL A 336 -13.91 -2.37 16.80
N PRO A 337 -15.24 -2.52 16.83
CA PRO A 337 -15.99 -3.27 15.82
C PRO A 337 -15.73 -2.73 14.41
N THR A 338 -15.63 -3.63 13.43
CA THR A 338 -15.38 -3.26 12.02
C THR A 338 -16.46 -2.30 11.48
N SER A 339 -17.73 -2.49 11.87
CA SER A 339 -18.84 -1.62 11.48
C SER A 339 -18.63 -0.16 11.94
N LEU A 340 -18.05 0.04 13.14
CA LEU A 340 -17.76 1.38 13.64
C LEU A 340 -16.61 2.02 12.88
N ARG A 341 -15.57 1.26 12.51
CA ARG A 341 -14.46 1.77 11.68
C ARG A 341 -14.96 2.22 10.31
N VAL A 342 -15.79 1.41 9.66
CA VAL A 342 -16.39 1.74 8.36
C VAL A 342 -17.29 2.97 8.47
N PHE A 343 -18.10 3.06 9.52
CA PHE A 343 -18.95 4.22 9.77
C PHE A 343 -18.14 5.50 9.94
N VAL A 344 -17.09 5.48 10.78
CA VAL A 344 -16.24 6.65 11.02
C VAL A 344 -15.48 7.06 9.78
N ALA A 345 -14.96 6.10 8.99
CA ALA A 345 -14.31 6.40 7.72
C ALA A 345 -15.28 7.07 6.72
N ALA A 346 -16.50 6.55 6.58
CA ALA A 346 -17.53 7.14 5.73
C ALA A 346 -17.99 8.53 6.22
N LEU A 347 -18.13 8.70 7.55
CA LEU A 347 -18.44 9.99 8.17
C LEU A 347 -17.38 11.04 7.82
N ALA A 348 -16.11 10.67 7.99
CA ALA A 348 -14.98 11.53 7.75
C ALA A 348 -14.89 12.00 6.29
N VAL A 349 -15.11 11.09 5.33
CA VAL A 349 -15.19 11.42 3.90
C VAL A 349 -16.30 12.44 3.59
N VAL A 350 -17.47 12.27 4.20
CA VAL A 350 -18.59 13.22 4.03
C VAL A 350 -18.28 14.58 4.67
N ASP A 351 -17.65 14.57 5.82
CA ASP A 351 -17.24 15.79 6.53
C ASP A 351 -16.21 16.60 5.72
N ASP A 352 -15.23 15.94 5.12
CA ASP A 352 -14.28 16.57 4.19
C ASP A 352 -14.99 17.25 3.00
N ILE A 353 -16.00 16.59 2.41
CA ILE A 353 -16.82 17.21 1.35
C ILE A 353 -17.53 18.47 1.85
N LEU A 354 -18.16 18.40 3.01
CA LEU A 354 -18.88 19.53 3.60
C LEU A 354 -17.95 20.69 3.92
N SER A 355 -16.78 20.41 4.48
CA SER A 355 -15.74 21.39 4.77
C SER A 355 -15.25 22.10 3.51
N MET A 356 -15.01 21.35 2.42
CA MET A 356 -14.63 21.93 1.13
C MET A 356 -15.72 22.81 0.52
N LEU A 357 -16.99 22.37 0.59
CA LEU A 357 -18.13 23.15 0.12
C LEU A 357 -18.31 24.43 0.95
N THR A 358 -18.13 24.33 2.28
CA THR A 358 -18.18 25.48 3.16
C THR A 358 -17.12 26.51 2.79
N LEU A 359 -15.87 26.07 2.59
CA LEU A 359 -14.78 26.95 2.17
C LEU A 359 -15.08 27.63 0.83
N ALA A 360 -15.57 26.88 -0.15
CA ALA A 360 -15.86 27.39 -1.48
C ALA A 360 -17.00 28.43 -1.50
N ILE A 361 -18.04 28.23 -0.69
CA ILE A 361 -19.26 29.04 -0.71
C ILE A 361 -19.15 30.28 0.20
N PHE A 362 -18.59 30.11 1.41
CA PHE A 362 -18.65 31.15 2.44
C PHE A 362 -17.38 31.99 2.57
N TYR A 363 -16.24 31.52 1.96
CA TYR A 363 -14.96 32.20 2.07
C TYR A 363 -14.31 32.52 0.72
N PRO A 364 -15.06 33.00 -0.30
CA PRO A 364 -14.44 33.44 -1.55
C PRO A 364 -13.59 34.70 -1.30
N ARG A 365 -12.48 34.82 -2.03
CA ARG A 365 -11.69 36.06 -2.13
C ARG A 365 -12.35 37.01 -3.15
N ALA A 366 -11.70 38.12 -3.50
CA ALA A 366 -12.19 39.01 -4.54
C ALA A 366 -12.47 38.24 -5.85
N PHE A 367 -13.69 38.37 -6.38
CA PHE A 367 -14.21 37.56 -7.47
C PHE A 367 -13.92 38.20 -8.85
N GLU A 368 -13.20 37.50 -9.71
CA GLU A 368 -12.94 37.89 -11.09
C GLU A 368 -13.62 36.92 -12.08
N ALA A 369 -14.70 37.38 -12.70
CA ALA A 369 -15.56 36.56 -13.57
C ALA A 369 -14.86 36.02 -14.82
N GLU A 370 -13.89 36.74 -15.38
CA GLU A 370 -13.14 36.30 -16.56
C GLU A 370 -12.32 35.04 -16.29
N TRP A 371 -11.61 35.01 -15.15
CA TRP A 371 -10.83 33.84 -14.75
C TRP A 371 -11.69 32.66 -14.31
N LEU A 372 -12.86 32.93 -13.75
CA LEU A 372 -13.83 31.87 -13.48
C LEU A 372 -14.34 31.22 -14.76
N LEU A 373 -14.60 32.00 -15.82
CA LEU A 373 -14.96 31.44 -17.12
C LEU A 373 -13.85 30.57 -17.69
N ALA A 374 -12.57 31.00 -17.55
CA ALA A 374 -11.43 30.20 -17.95
C ALA A 374 -11.36 28.88 -17.15
N SER A 375 -11.68 28.91 -15.84
CA SER A 375 -11.78 27.70 -15.01
C SER A 375 -12.87 26.74 -15.50
N VAL A 376 -14.03 27.25 -15.92
CA VAL A 376 -15.09 26.43 -16.54
C VAL A 376 -14.59 25.75 -17.81
N VAL A 377 -13.83 26.47 -18.66
CA VAL A 377 -13.23 25.89 -19.87
C VAL A 377 -12.27 24.76 -19.53
N ALA A 378 -11.44 24.92 -18.48
CA ALA A 378 -10.54 23.86 -18.01
C ALA A 378 -11.31 22.62 -17.51
N VAL A 379 -12.41 22.82 -16.78
CA VAL A 379 -13.30 21.73 -16.34
C VAL A 379 -13.93 21.01 -17.55
N LEU A 380 -14.40 21.75 -18.55
CA LEU A 380 -14.92 21.17 -19.77
C LEU A 380 -13.84 20.38 -20.54
N ALA A 381 -12.60 20.86 -20.55
CA ALA A 381 -11.48 20.13 -21.13
C ALA A 381 -11.22 18.79 -20.37
N MET A 382 -11.28 18.78 -19.04
CA MET A 382 -11.20 17.54 -18.26
C MET A 382 -12.34 16.58 -18.58
N LEU A 383 -13.57 17.10 -18.72
CA LEU A 383 -14.73 16.31 -19.12
C LEU A 383 -14.53 15.71 -20.53
N ALA A 384 -14.00 16.49 -21.46
CA ALA A 384 -13.70 16.03 -22.82
C ALA A 384 -12.65 14.92 -22.80
N LEU A 385 -11.55 15.06 -22.04
CA LEU A 385 -10.54 14.02 -21.86
C LEU A 385 -11.14 12.73 -21.28
N ASN A 386 -12.00 12.85 -20.26
CA ASN A 386 -12.69 11.71 -19.67
C ASN A 386 -13.63 11.02 -20.67
N ARG A 387 -14.43 11.80 -21.42
CA ARG A 387 -15.32 11.29 -22.47
C ARG A 387 -14.55 10.65 -23.63
N ALA A 388 -13.41 11.19 -23.99
CA ALA A 388 -12.50 10.64 -24.99
C ALA A 388 -11.76 9.38 -24.50
N ARG A 389 -12.02 8.92 -23.26
CA ARG A 389 -11.39 7.73 -22.65
C ARG A 389 -9.86 7.80 -22.67
N VAL A 390 -9.30 8.97 -22.37
CA VAL A 390 -7.85 9.12 -22.21
C VAL A 390 -7.44 8.50 -20.88
N TYR A 391 -6.67 7.40 -20.91
CA TYR A 391 -6.22 6.67 -19.72
C TYR A 391 -4.79 7.06 -19.29
N VAL A 392 -4.24 8.11 -19.88
CA VAL A 392 -2.92 8.64 -19.52
C VAL A 392 -3.09 9.82 -18.57
N GLY A 393 -2.34 9.86 -17.46
CA GLY A 393 -2.55 10.85 -16.39
C GLY A 393 -2.02 12.26 -16.71
N TRP A 394 -0.93 12.39 -17.51
CA TRP A 394 -0.29 13.68 -17.72
C TRP A 394 -1.18 14.76 -18.40
N PRO A 395 -2.11 14.45 -19.35
CA PRO A 395 -2.99 15.48 -19.89
C PRO A 395 -3.93 16.06 -18.83
N TYR A 396 -4.43 15.20 -17.93
CA TYR A 396 -5.23 15.65 -16.80
C TYR A 396 -4.42 16.52 -15.83
N ALA A 397 -3.15 16.18 -15.58
CA ALA A 397 -2.28 16.99 -14.74
C ALA A 397 -2.02 18.38 -15.33
N LEU A 398 -1.81 18.49 -16.64
CA LEU A 398 -1.68 19.79 -17.31
C LEU A 398 -2.94 20.64 -17.22
N VAL A 399 -4.12 20.04 -17.49
CA VAL A 399 -5.39 20.76 -17.39
C VAL A 399 -5.70 21.14 -15.94
N ALA A 400 -5.32 20.28 -14.97
CA ALA A 400 -5.46 20.59 -13.55
C ALA A 400 -4.56 21.74 -13.10
N ALA A 401 -3.32 21.80 -13.59
CA ALA A 401 -2.43 22.94 -13.33
C ALA A 401 -3.01 24.24 -13.90
N ALA A 402 -3.56 24.21 -15.12
CA ALA A 402 -4.26 25.35 -15.71
C ALA A 402 -5.51 25.74 -14.90
N LEU A 403 -6.30 24.75 -14.45
CA LEU A 403 -7.46 24.97 -13.59
C LEU A 403 -7.06 25.60 -12.26
N TRP A 404 -5.98 25.10 -11.63
CA TRP A 404 -5.45 25.65 -10.38
C TRP A 404 -5.06 27.12 -10.54
N LEU A 405 -4.35 27.47 -11.63
CA LEU A 405 -3.96 28.86 -11.95
C LEU A 405 -5.17 29.77 -12.17
N THR A 406 -6.16 29.30 -12.92
CA THR A 406 -7.36 30.10 -13.24
C THR A 406 -8.27 30.27 -12.03
N LEU A 407 -8.41 29.25 -11.16
CA LEU A 407 -9.11 29.36 -9.88
C LEU A 407 -8.40 30.33 -8.94
N HIS A 408 -7.08 30.25 -8.83
CA HIS A 408 -6.30 31.20 -8.04
C HIS A 408 -6.52 32.63 -8.50
N ALA A 409 -6.45 32.89 -9.81
CA ALA A 409 -6.69 34.20 -10.39
C ALA A 409 -8.14 34.68 -10.24
N SER A 410 -9.11 33.77 -10.18
CA SER A 410 -10.53 34.10 -10.03
C SER A 410 -10.94 34.51 -8.61
N GLY A 411 -10.04 34.33 -7.62
CA GLY A 411 -10.35 34.54 -6.20
C GLY A 411 -11.04 33.36 -5.53
N VAL A 412 -11.26 32.27 -6.24
CA VAL A 412 -11.74 31.00 -5.68
C VAL A 412 -10.53 30.20 -5.17
N HIS A 413 -10.72 29.47 -4.07
CA HIS A 413 -9.64 28.64 -3.52
C HIS A 413 -9.09 27.63 -4.54
N ALA A 414 -7.84 27.82 -4.93
CA ALA A 414 -7.19 27.02 -5.99
C ALA A 414 -7.07 25.53 -5.58
N ALA A 415 -7.05 25.23 -4.29
CA ALA A 415 -7.02 23.86 -3.78
C ALA A 415 -8.19 22.97 -4.27
N LEU A 416 -9.33 23.58 -4.64
CA LEU A 416 -10.47 22.86 -5.26
C LEU A 416 -10.11 22.17 -6.59
N ALA A 417 -9.08 22.62 -7.29
CA ALA A 417 -8.61 21.97 -8.51
C ALA A 417 -8.27 20.49 -8.30
N GLY A 418 -7.75 20.15 -7.11
CA GLY A 418 -7.46 18.76 -6.72
C GLY A 418 -8.71 17.87 -6.70
N VAL A 419 -9.76 18.33 -6.04
CA VAL A 419 -11.06 17.61 -5.98
C VAL A 419 -11.67 17.45 -7.35
N ILE A 420 -11.67 18.55 -8.14
CA ILE A 420 -12.21 18.54 -9.49
C ILE A 420 -11.43 17.54 -10.36
N LEU A 421 -10.10 17.56 -10.29
CA LEU A 421 -9.27 16.58 -10.99
C LEU A 421 -9.65 15.14 -10.59
N ALA A 422 -9.78 14.86 -9.30
CA ALA A 422 -10.20 13.54 -8.80
C ALA A 422 -11.54 13.10 -9.40
N ALA A 423 -12.49 14.03 -9.55
CA ALA A 423 -13.80 13.73 -10.12
C ALA A 423 -13.75 13.32 -11.60
N PHE A 424 -12.74 13.75 -12.36
CA PHE A 424 -12.63 13.45 -13.79
C PHE A 424 -11.60 12.37 -14.14
N LEU A 425 -10.68 11.99 -13.23
CA LEU A 425 -9.73 10.91 -13.48
C LEU A 425 -10.47 9.58 -13.69
N PRO A 426 -10.14 8.75 -14.70
CA PRO A 426 -10.78 7.46 -14.90
C PRO A 426 -10.48 6.49 -13.74
N THR A 427 -11.53 5.95 -13.11
CA THR A 427 -11.45 5.00 -11.98
C THR A 427 -11.56 3.54 -12.41
N ARG A 428 -11.88 3.29 -13.68
CA ARG A 428 -11.94 1.93 -14.20
C ARG A 428 -10.71 1.64 -15.05
N PRO A 429 -10.13 0.44 -14.95
CA PRO A 429 -9.10 0.03 -15.90
C PRO A 429 -9.65 0.01 -17.33
N PRO A 430 -8.81 0.04 -18.37
CA PRO A 430 -9.26 -0.10 -19.75
C PRO A 430 -10.15 -1.34 -19.91
N PRO A 431 -11.22 -1.27 -20.71
CA PRO A 431 -12.25 -2.32 -20.77
C PRO A 431 -11.78 -3.66 -21.35
N ALA A 432 -10.56 -3.76 -21.85
CA ALA A 432 -9.99 -4.97 -22.45
C ALA A 432 -8.75 -5.45 -21.66
N ALA A 433 -8.95 -6.20 -20.57
CA ALA A 433 -7.85 -6.83 -19.84
C ALA A 433 -7.21 -8.00 -20.64
N GLY A 434 -7.97 -8.67 -21.50
CA GLY A 434 -7.51 -9.82 -22.28
C GLY A 434 -6.24 -9.57 -23.11
N PRO A 435 -6.16 -8.52 -23.93
CA PRO A 435 -4.95 -8.17 -24.68
C PRO A 435 -3.75 -7.85 -23.78
N LEU A 436 -3.96 -7.21 -22.62
CA LEU A 436 -2.89 -6.90 -21.66
C LEU A 436 -2.36 -8.17 -21.00
N LEU A 437 -3.25 -9.09 -20.63
CA LEU A 437 -2.85 -10.40 -20.10
C LEU A 437 -2.12 -11.23 -21.14
N ALA A 438 -2.59 -11.23 -22.40
CA ALA A 438 -1.91 -11.90 -23.51
C ALA A 438 -0.52 -11.30 -23.75
N GLN A 439 -0.38 -9.97 -23.71
CA GLN A 439 0.92 -9.30 -23.85
C GLN A 439 1.89 -9.70 -22.73
N ALA A 440 1.42 -9.73 -21.48
CA ALA A 440 2.22 -10.15 -20.33
C ALA A 440 2.60 -11.63 -20.44
N ALA A 441 1.66 -12.51 -20.81
CA ALA A 441 1.92 -13.94 -21.03
C ALA A 441 2.93 -14.19 -22.15
N THR A 442 2.86 -13.45 -23.26
CA THR A 442 3.82 -13.55 -24.35
C THR A 442 5.22 -13.12 -23.91
N ALA A 443 5.32 -12.04 -23.12
CA ALA A 443 6.60 -11.58 -22.60
C ALA A 443 7.22 -12.60 -21.63
N LEU A 444 6.41 -13.20 -20.74
CA LEU A 444 6.85 -14.25 -19.83
C LEU A 444 7.29 -15.50 -20.58
N ALA A 445 6.49 -15.98 -21.55
CA ALA A 445 6.81 -17.16 -22.35
C ALA A 445 8.13 -16.99 -23.14
N ALA A 446 8.39 -15.79 -23.65
CA ALA A 446 9.64 -15.50 -24.35
C ALA A 446 10.86 -15.59 -23.41
N LEU A 447 10.74 -15.09 -22.18
CA LEU A 447 11.78 -15.21 -21.15
C LEU A 447 11.99 -16.68 -20.74
N GLU A 448 10.91 -17.42 -20.50
CA GLU A 448 10.98 -18.84 -20.13
C GLU A 448 11.64 -19.69 -21.22
N HIS A 449 11.29 -19.46 -22.49
CA HIS A 449 11.91 -20.15 -23.61
C HIS A 449 13.41 -19.87 -23.68
N ARG A 450 13.80 -18.63 -23.50
CA ARG A 450 15.20 -18.23 -23.54
C ARG A 450 16.01 -18.78 -22.35
N GLU A 451 15.43 -18.82 -21.17
CA GLU A 451 16.05 -19.42 -19.99
C GLU A 451 16.29 -20.92 -20.19
N LYS A 452 15.31 -21.62 -20.79
CA LYS A 452 15.44 -23.05 -21.15
C LYS A 452 16.56 -23.28 -22.14
N ASP A 453 16.61 -22.48 -23.20
CA ASP A 453 17.67 -22.55 -24.21
C ASP A 453 19.07 -22.29 -23.61
N ALA A 454 19.19 -21.36 -22.69
CA ALA A 454 20.46 -21.03 -22.02
C ALA A 454 20.94 -22.21 -21.14
N ARG A 455 20.02 -22.86 -20.42
CA ARG A 455 20.32 -24.07 -19.64
C ARG A 455 20.75 -25.24 -20.51
N GLU A 456 20.05 -25.49 -21.61
CA GLU A 456 20.39 -26.57 -22.55
C GLU A 456 21.75 -26.38 -23.23
N ARG A 457 22.18 -25.13 -23.44
CA ARG A 457 23.48 -24.78 -24.01
C ARG A 457 24.61 -24.67 -22.99
N GLY A 458 24.33 -24.83 -21.68
CA GLY A 458 25.34 -24.74 -20.63
C GLY A 458 25.95 -23.33 -20.49
N VAL A 459 25.28 -22.29 -20.98
CA VAL A 459 25.73 -20.89 -20.88
C VAL A 459 25.45 -20.39 -19.48
N ALA A 460 26.53 -20.01 -18.76
CA ALA A 460 26.42 -19.48 -17.42
C ALA A 460 25.61 -18.17 -17.39
N ASP A 461 24.81 -18.00 -16.36
CA ASP A 461 23.81 -16.97 -16.04
C ASP A 461 24.18 -15.50 -16.37
N ARG A 462 25.47 -15.18 -16.52
CA ARG A 462 25.97 -13.79 -16.62
C ARG A 462 25.79 -13.11 -17.98
N GLY A 463 25.44 -13.84 -19.02
CA GLY A 463 25.26 -13.29 -20.38
C GLY A 463 23.79 -13.06 -20.78
N VAL A 464 22.86 -13.67 -20.06
CA VAL A 464 21.43 -13.69 -20.43
C VAL A 464 20.74 -12.37 -20.09
N GLU A 465 21.16 -11.69 -19.03
CA GLU A 465 20.56 -10.44 -18.55
C GLU A 465 20.82 -9.22 -19.45
N GLN A 466 21.82 -9.27 -20.33
CA GLN A 466 22.17 -8.17 -21.26
C GLN A 466 21.54 -8.32 -22.65
N GLU A 467 20.72 -9.34 -22.87
CA GLU A 467 20.10 -9.56 -24.16
C GLU A 467 18.87 -8.64 -24.39
N ALA A 468 18.70 -8.21 -25.65
CA ALA A 468 17.57 -7.37 -26.07
C ALA A 468 16.19 -7.94 -25.71
N ILE A 469 16.08 -9.26 -25.50
CA ILE A 469 14.84 -9.93 -25.11
C ILE A 469 14.41 -9.59 -23.68
N TRP A 470 15.35 -9.42 -22.75
CA TRP A 470 15.06 -9.02 -21.37
C TRP A 470 14.51 -7.59 -21.31
N ASP A 471 15.14 -6.68 -22.03
CA ASP A 471 14.69 -5.30 -22.14
C ASP A 471 13.31 -5.22 -22.82
N TRP A 472 13.09 -5.98 -23.90
CA TRP A 472 11.79 -6.07 -24.56
C TRP A 472 10.71 -6.65 -23.62
N ALA A 473 10.98 -7.76 -22.94
CA ALA A 473 10.03 -8.40 -22.03
C ALA A 473 9.73 -7.51 -20.82
N SER A 474 10.74 -6.89 -20.22
CA SER A 474 10.59 -5.94 -19.12
C SER A 474 9.69 -4.77 -19.50
N ARG A 475 9.91 -4.17 -20.68
CA ARG A 475 9.04 -3.09 -21.17
C ARG A 475 7.60 -3.55 -21.40
N ASN A 476 7.40 -4.74 -21.97
CA ASN A 476 6.05 -5.28 -22.21
C ASN A 476 5.31 -5.62 -20.90
N LEU A 477 6.00 -6.23 -19.94
CA LEU A 477 5.44 -6.52 -18.61
C LEU A 477 5.09 -5.24 -17.86
N SER A 478 6.00 -4.25 -17.87
CA SER A 478 5.76 -2.95 -17.25
C SER A 478 4.60 -2.22 -17.90
N ALA A 479 4.50 -2.22 -19.23
CA ALA A 479 3.40 -1.60 -19.96
C ALA A 479 2.05 -2.29 -19.69
N ALA A 480 2.03 -3.62 -19.60
CA ALA A 480 0.84 -4.38 -19.26
C ALA A 480 0.40 -4.11 -17.81
N SER A 481 1.33 -4.21 -16.84
CA SER A 481 1.06 -3.99 -15.42
C SER A 481 0.59 -2.56 -15.14
N ALA A 482 1.22 -1.57 -15.76
CA ALA A 482 0.83 -0.16 -15.62
C ALA A 482 -0.61 0.11 -16.09
N ARG A 483 -1.14 -0.68 -17.02
CA ARG A 483 -2.51 -0.51 -17.53
C ARG A 483 -3.56 -1.38 -16.83
N LEU A 484 -3.16 -2.35 -16.00
CA LEU A 484 -4.09 -3.12 -15.17
C LEU A 484 -4.70 -2.26 -14.05
N LEU A 485 -3.99 -1.23 -13.59
CA LEU A 485 -4.51 -0.27 -12.63
C LEU A 485 -5.19 0.89 -13.35
N SER A 486 -6.27 1.41 -12.75
CA SER A 486 -6.90 2.64 -13.24
C SER A 486 -5.93 3.82 -13.12
N PRO A 487 -6.08 4.88 -13.95
CA PRO A 487 -5.31 6.12 -13.77
C PRO A 487 -5.46 6.72 -12.37
N ALA A 488 -6.65 6.65 -11.78
CA ALA A 488 -6.93 7.13 -10.43
C ALA A 488 -6.09 6.36 -9.39
N ASP A 489 -6.11 5.02 -9.42
CA ASP A 489 -5.34 4.18 -8.48
C ASP A 489 -3.82 4.39 -8.61
N ARG A 490 -3.33 4.63 -9.84
CA ARG A 490 -1.90 4.93 -10.06
C ARG A 490 -1.49 6.25 -9.43
N VAL A 491 -2.32 7.29 -9.61
CA VAL A 491 -2.08 8.63 -9.04
C VAL A 491 -2.15 8.54 -7.51
N GLU A 492 -3.18 7.91 -6.97
CA GLU A 492 -3.37 7.72 -5.53
C GLU A 492 -2.14 7.04 -4.90
N ARG A 493 -1.72 5.88 -5.44
CA ARG A 493 -0.55 5.15 -4.92
C ARG A 493 0.76 5.93 -5.00
N ALA A 494 0.93 6.75 -6.04
CA ALA A 494 2.13 7.55 -6.20
C ALA A 494 2.19 8.73 -5.23
N ILE A 495 1.03 9.35 -4.93
CA ILE A 495 0.96 10.61 -4.19
C ILE A 495 0.64 10.39 -2.71
N ALA A 496 -0.06 9.32 -2.33
CA ALA A 496 -0.50 9.09 -0.94
C ALA A 496 0.64 9.19 0.11
N PRO A 497 1.83 8.60 -0.08
CA PRO A 497 2.91 8.75 0.89
C PRO A 497 3.39 10.20 1.03
N TRP A 498 3.44 10.95 -0.06
CA TRP A 498 3.81 12.36 -0.07
C TRP A 498 2.75 13.22 0.61
N GLY A 499 1.46 12.90 0.37
CA GLY A 499 0.34 13.57 1.04
C GLY A 499 0.45 13.49 2.55
N ALA A 500 0.62 12.28 3.07
CA ALA A 500 0.64 12.01 4.50
C ALA A 500 1.91 12.53 5.23
N PHE A 501 3.09 12.39 4.63
CA PHE A 501 4.37 12.64 5.31
C PHE A 501 5.06 13.95 4.91
N VAL A 502 4.62 14.63 3.86
CA VAL A 502 5.23 15.87 3.38
C VAL A 502 4.18 16.97 3.28
N VAL A 503 3.10 16.74 2.53
CA VAL A 503 2.12 17.79 2.22
C VAL A 503 1.40 18.26 3.49
N LEU A 504 0.79 17.33 4.23
CA LEU A 504 0.07 17.67 5.47
C LEU A 504 0.97 18.26 6.56
N PRO A 505 2.17 17.72 6.87
CA PRO A 505 3.06 18.33 7.86
C PRO A 505 3.55 19.74 7.47
N LEU A 506 3.89 19.97 6.19
CA LEU A 506 4.29 21.31 5.73
C LEU A 506 3.13 22.30 5.79
N PHE A 507 1.92 21.86 5.42
CA PHE A 507 0.72 22.66 5.57
C PHE A 507 0.46 23.00 7.05
N ALA A 508 0.50 22.00 7.95
CA ALA A 508 0.33 22.22 9.38
C ALA A 508 1.39 23.19 9.93
N PHE A 509 2.66 23.04 9.52
CA PHE A 509 3.73 23.94 9.90
C PHE A 509 3.46 25.39 9.47
N SER A 510 2.91 25.61 8.28
CA SER A 510 2.59 26.96 7.81
C SER A 510 1.34 27.56 8.47
N ALA A 511 0.33 26.72 8.76
CA ALA A 511 -0.97 27.17 9.23
C ALA A 511 -1.06 27.37 10.76
N THR A 512 -0.25 26.65 11.55
CA THR A 512 -0.34 26.68 13.02
C THR A 512 0.63 27.64 13.71
N GLY A 513 1.42 28.39 12.96
CA GLY A 513 2.34 29.40 13.49
C GLY A 513 1.63 30.66 14.04
N ILE A 514 0.74 30.47 15.02
CA ILE A 514 -0.06 31.53 15.62
C ILE A 514 0.68 32.10 16.83
N ALA A 515 0.80 33.44 16.93
CA ALA A 515 1.30 34.08 18.11
C ALA A 515 0.26 33.94 19.25
N LEU A 516 0.63 33.26 20.32
CA LEU A 516 -0.17 33.17 21.53
C LEU A 516 -0.02 34.50 22.28
N ALA A 517 -1.09 35.26 22.36
CA ALA A 517 -1.12 36.45 23.23
C ALA A 517 -1.03 35.99 24.69
N VAL A 518 0.12 36.19 25.31
CA VAL A 518 0.33 36.01 26.74
C VAL A 518 0.08 37.35 27.45
#